data_3e69ce0388f437f8bd37fd9960288c0d
#
_entry.id   3e69ce0388f437f8bd37fd9960288c0d
#
_cell.length_a   1.000
_cell.length_b   1.000
_cell.length_c   1.000
_cell.angle_alpha   90.00
_cell.angle_beta   90.00
_cell.angle_gamma   90.00
#
_symmetry.space_group_name_H-M   'P 1'
#
loop_
_entity.id
_entity.type
_entity.pdbx_description
1 polymer ?
#
loop_
_entity_poly.entity_id
_entity_poly.type
_entity_poly.pdbx_seq_one_letter_code
_entity_poly.pdbx_strand_id
1 'polypeptide(L)'
;MTEIEKGYFLRLFNRGGYVLDFSTNNFDAFTLSSVGVALCQHYGLSKGASLTAYCGEAEEASTVKLFSDLLDYYEAFCKDKRGEDNYIGVYEKCKEIIKRDSSSIQLEAPAIIAVNRDYIASIASRANRDVDNGEYDSAITKARTLLEEVFCHAIEAKGETPSDSGEIGRLYNQVKTLYNMHQARDMGVRINMLLSGLEKILSAITQMRNESSDSHGVGANRIRISEHHARLFVNSAITMADFILSVEKNCHEQQ
;
A
#
# COMPACT_ATOMS: atom_id res chain seq x y z
N MET A 1 9.55 -4.20 16.17
CA MET A 1 10.24 -2.97 16.65
C MET A 1 10.91 -3.23 17.98
N THR A 2 12.21 -2.85 18.17
CA THR A 2 12.94 -3.01 19.43
C THR A 2 12.70 -1.81 20.38
N GLU A 3 13.00 -1.95 21.68
CA GLU A 3 12.91 -0.86 22.65
C GLU A 3 13.82 0.34 22.29
N ILE A 4 14.99 0.08 21.69
CA ILE A 4 15.88 1.14 21.19
C ILE A 4 15.20 1.92 20.06
N GLU A 5 14.53 1.23 19.18
CA GLU A 5 13.81 1.84 18.05
C GLU A 5 12.61 2.66 18.53
N LYS A 6 11.82 2.15 19.47
CA LYS A 6 10.77 2.93 20.14
C LYS A 6 11.35 4.22 20.76
N GLY A 7 12.55 4.15 21.30
CA GLY A 7 13.27 5.30 21.85
C GLY A 7 13.51 6.42 20.83
N TYR A 8 13.78 6.13 19.55
CA TYR A 8 13.90 7.16 18.52
C TYR A 8 12.59 7.91 18.30
N PHE A 9 11.45 7.20 18.24
CA PHE A 9 10.14 7.82 18.08
C PHE A 9 9.75 8.66 19.30
N LEU A 10 9.96 8.11 20.50
CA LEU A 10 9.69 8.86 21.73
C LEU A 10 10.56 10.12 21.81
N ARG A 11 11.82 10.07 21.38
CA ARG A 11 12.70 11.24 21.33
C ARG A 11 12.22 12.29 20.32
N LEU A 12 11.67 11.85 19.18
CA LEU A 12 11.14 12.75 18.15
C LEU A 12 9.85 13.42 18.61
N PHE A 13 8.93 12.67 19.20
CA PHE A 13 7.57 13.12 19.48
C PHE A 13 7.38 13.67 20.90
N ASN A 14 7.98 13.04 21.93
CA ASN A 14 7.80 13.40 23.33
C ASN A 14 8.92 14.34 23.81
N ARG A 15 8.61 15.61 23.94
CA ARG A 15 9.57 16.66 24.31
C ARG A 15 9.18 17.26 25.66
N GLY A 16 9.71 16.68 26.74
CA GLY A 16 9.44 17.16 28.10
C GLY A 16 7.97 16.99 28.53
N GLY A 17 7.32 15.93 28.09
CA GLY A 17 5.91 15.66 28.39
C GLY A 17 4.92 16.22 27.39
N TYR A 18 5.38 17.03 26.45
CA TYR A 18 4.59 17.51 25.31
C TYR A 18 4.79 16.58 24.12
N VAL A 19 3.70 16.17 23.48
CA VAL A 19 3.77 15.41 22.23
C VAL A 19 3.51 16.36 21.08
N LEU A 20 4.55 16.62 20.28
CA LEU A 20 4.54 17.57 19.18
C LEU A 20 3.86 18.91 19.60
N ASP A 21 2.95 19.42 18.80
CA ASP A 21 2.18 20.63 19.09
C ASP A 21 0.73 20.35 19.53
N PHE A 22 0.39 19.09 19.83
CA PHE A 22 -0.95 18.72 20.25
C PHE A 22 -1.37 19.38 21.59
N SER A 23 -2.61 19.88 21.65
CA SER A 23 -3.32 20.01 22.92
C SER A 23 -3.71 18.62 23.46
N THR A 24 -4.07 18.52 24.75
CA THR A 24 -4.50 17.22 25.33
C THR A 24 -5.70 16.64 24.58
N ASN A 25 -6.72 17.46 24.31
CA ASN A 25 -7.93 17.03 23.62
C ASN A 25 -7.65 16.60 22.17
N ASN A 26 -6.77 17.33 21.46
CA ASN A 26 -6.41 16.99 20.08
C ASN A 26 -5.57 15.72 20.03
N PHE A 27 -4.71 15.49 21.01
CA PHE A 27 -3.93 14.26 21.11
C PHE A 27 -4.84 13.06 21.37
N ASP A 28 -5.80 13.17 22.29
CA ASP A 28 -6.77 12.10 22.54
C ASP A 28 -7.66 11.83 21.33
N ALA A 29 -8.12 12.84 20.63
CA ALA A 29 -8.88 12.67 19.39
C ALA A 29 -8.05 12.00 18.29
N PHE A 30 -6.77 12.39 18.15
CA PHE A 30 -5.84 11.81 17.20
C PHE A 30 -5.58 10.33 17.51
N THR A 31 -5.24 10.00 18.77
CA THR A 31 -4.92 8.60 19.14
C THR A 31 -6.16 7.71 19.12
N LEU A 32 -7.35 8.24 19.43
CA LEU A 32 -8.62 7.53 19.26
C LEU A 32 -8.87 7.18 17.78
N SER A 33 -8.60 8.12 16.87
CA SER A 33 -8.72 7.88 15.43
C SER A 33 -7.67 6.90 14.90
N SER A 34 -6.43 6.96 15.40
CA SER A 34 -5.30 6.15 14.95
C SER A 34 -5.40 4.71 15.42
N VAL A 35 -5.54 4.51 16.73
CA VAL A 35 -5.42 3.19 17.38
C VAL A 35 -6.64 2.82 18.26
N GLY A 36 -7.73 3.59 18.17
CA GLY A 36 -8.97 3.30 18.89
C GLY A 36 -8.94 3.61 20.38
N VAL A 37 -7.91 4.30 20.90
CA VAL A 37 -7.75 4.60 22.32
C VAL A 37 -7.40 6.09 22.50
N ALA A 38 -8.17 6.80 23.33
CA ALA A 38 -7.85 8.18 23.77
C ALA A 38 -6.82 8.11 24.92
N LEU A 39 -5.54 8.24 24.59
CA LEU A 39 -4.45 7.84 25.50
C LEU A 39 -4.40 8.61 26.83
N CYS A 40 -4.61 9.93 26.81
CA CYS A 40 -4.59 10.71 28.06
C CYS A 40 -5.77 10.35 28.95
N GLN A 41 -6.95 10.13 28.38
CA GLN A 41 -8.13 9.68 29.13
C GLN A 41 -7.95 8.28 29.67
N HIS A 42 -7.38 7.37 28.88
CA HIS A 42 -7.17 5.98 29.26
C HIS A 42 -6.18 5.83 30.42
N TYR A 43 -5.03 6.50 30.33
CA TYR A 43 -3.98 6.38 31.35
C TYR A 43 -4.09 7.40 32.49
N GLY A 44 -4.82 8.49 32.29
CA GLY A 44 -4.89 9.59 33.28
C GLY A 44 -3.57 10.34 33.46
N LEU A 45 -2.67 10.31 32.47
CA LEU A 45 -1.33 10.86 32.50
C LEU A 45 -1.16 12.05 31.53
N SER A 46 0.02 12.71 31.57
CA SER A 46 0.38 13.68 30.55
C SER A 46 0.52 13.01 29.19
N LYS A 47 0.37 13.76 28.08
CA LYS A 47 0.48 13.25 26.72
C LYS A 47 1.72 12.38 26.49
N GLY A 48 2.89 12.89 26.89
CA GLY A 48 4.15 12.17 26.74
C GLY A 48 4.23 10.89 27.58
N ALA A 49 3.72 10.95 28.83
CA ALA A 49 3.66 9.77 29.71
C ALA A 49 2.67 8.74 29.19
N SER A 50 1.49 9.16 28.72
CA SER A 50 0.47 8.29 28.10
C SER A 50 0.98 7.61 26.82
N LEU A 51 1.69 8.35 25.98
CA LEU A 51 2.33 7.78 24.79
C LEU A 51 3.36 6.70 25.16
N THR A 52 4.20 7.00 26.16
CA THR A 52 5.22 6.04 26.63
C THR A 52 4.59 4.78 27.25
N ALA A 53 3.55 4.94 28.07
CA ALA A 53 2.82 3.83 28.67
C ALA A 53 2.20 2.93 27.60
N TYR A 54 1.52 3.53 26.62
CA TYR A 54 0.92 2.79 25.51
C TYR A 54 1.95 1.99 24.72
N CYS A 55 3.08 2.58 24.37
CA CYS A 55 4.15 1.89 23.63
C CYS A 55 4.79 0.72 24.40
N GLY A 56 4.66 0.71 25.74
CA GLY A 56 5.14 -0.40 26.59
C GLY A 56 4.15 -1.56 26.71
N GLU A 57 2.85 -1.32 26.51
CA GLU A 57 1.78 -2.29 26.77
C GLU A 57 1.08 -2.78 25.49
N ALA A 58 1.01 -1.94 24.46
CA ALA A 58 0.29 -2.24 23.23
C ALA A 58 1.02 -3.30 22.37
N GLU A 59 0.24 -4.00 21.57
CA GLU A 59 0.76 -4.89 20.54
C GLU A 59 1.67 -4.12 19.55
N GLU A 60 2.69 -4.79 19.05
CA GLU A 60 3.68 -4.19 18.15
C GLU A 60 3.03 -3.54 16.93
N ALA A 61 2.05 -4.18 16.30
CA ALA A 61 1.34 -3.64 15.14
C ALA A 61 0.64 -2.31 15.44
N SER A 62 -0.02 -2.19 16.59
CA SER A 62 -0.70 -0.98 17.04
C SER A 62 0.30 0.14 17.36
N THR A 63 1.46 -0.20 17.94
CA THR A 63 2.53 0.77 18.21
C THR A 63 3.13 1.30 16.91
N VAL A 64 3.40 0.43 15.94
CA VAL A 64 3.92 0.80 14.61
C VAL A 64 2.93 1.72 13.90
N LYS A 65 1.64 1.39 13.93
CA LYS A 65 0.59 2.22 13.33
C LYS A 65 0.56 3.61 13.96
N LEU A 66 0.52 3.71 15.28
CA LEU A 66 0.51 5.01 15.98
C LEU A 66 1.75 5.85 15.63
N PHE A 67 2.93 5.23 15.58
CA PHE A 67 4.16 5.93 15.22
C PHE A 67 4.17 6.37 13.76
N SER A 68 3.62 5.58 12.86
CA SER A 68 3.46 5.98 11.45
C SER A 68 2.56 7.20 11.33
N ASP A 69 1.37 7.18 11.96
CA ASP A 69 0.42 8.28 11.92
C ASP A 69 0.99 9.57 12.57
N LEU A 70 1.76 9.43 13.67
CA LEU A 70 2.47 10.55 14.29
C LEU A 70 3.59 11.11 13.42
N LEU A 71 4.27 10.25 12.65
CA LEU A 71 5.31 10.66 11.72
C LEU A 71 4.73 11.46 10.55
N ASP A 72 3.60 11.00 9.99
CA ASP A 72 2.86 11.70 8.95
C ASP A 72 2.39 13.08 9.44
N TYR A 73 1.87 13.15 10.68
CA TYR A 73 1.51 14.41 11.30
C TYR A 73 2.74 15.34 11.47
N TYR A 74 3.86 14.80 11.94
CA TYR A 74 5.10 15.55 12.08
C TYR A 74 5.58 16.12 10.74
N GLU A 75 5.57 15.31 9.68
CA GLU A 75 5.94 15.76 8.33
C GLU A 75 5.05 16.90 7.84
N ALA A 76 3.74 16.75 8.04
CA ALA A 76 2.76 17.71 7.53
C ALA A 76 2.76 19.07 8.28
N PHE A 77 3.01 19.07 9.60
CA PHE A 77 2.70 20.24 10.43
C PHE A 77 3.86 20.72 11.30
N CYS A 78 4.89 19.92 11.53
CA CYS A 78 5.94 20.25 12.51
C CYS A 78 7.33 20.39 11.91
N LYS A 79 7.67 19.60 10.89
CA LYS A 79 9.03 19.43 10.37
C LYS A 79 9.72 20.75 9.98
N ASP A 80 8.98 21.68 9.37
CA ASP A 80 9.53 22.93 8.87
C ASP A 80 9.51 24.07 9.92
N LYS A 81 9.16 23.76 11.18
CA LYS A 81 9.19 24.74 12.25
C LYS A 81 10.61 25.02 12.70
N ARG A 82 10.81 26.26 13.22
CA ARG A 82 12.11 26.70 13.73
C ARG A 82 12.61 25.78 14.87
N GLY A 83 13.81 25.26 14.74
CA GLY A 83 14.45 24.39 15.75
C GLY A 83 14.30 22.89 15.49
N GLU A 84 13.58 22.49 14.44
CA GLU A 84 13.43 21.09 14.06
C GLU A 84 14.68 20.51 13.40
N ASP A 85 15.59 21.34 12.89
CA ASP A 85 16.87 20.91 12.30
C ASP A 85 17.67 19.98 13.22
N ASN A 86 17.54 20.15 14.55
CA ASN A 86 18.19 19.29 15.53
C ASN A 86 17.64 17.86 15.59
N TYR A 87 16.49 17.60 14.99
CA TYR A 87 15.81 16.29 14.99
C TYR A 87 15.88 15.59 13.64
N ILE A 88 16.48 16.18 12.59
CA ILE A 88 16.55 15.62 11.25
C ILE A 88 17.11 14.18 11.29
N GLY A 89 18.23 13.95 11.97
CA GLY A 89 18.84 12.62 12.06
C GLY A 89 17.97 11.58 12.79
N VAL A 90 17.19 12.00 13.79
CA VAL A 90 16.24 11.14 14.50
C VAL A 90 15.04 10.83 13.60
N TYR A 91 14.53 11.85 12.91
CA TYR A 91 13.44 11.72 11.96
C TYR A 91 13.77 10.76 10.82
N GLU A 92 14.94 10.90 10.17
CA GLU A 92 15.34 9.96 9.10
C GLU A 92 15.45 8.52 9.62
N LYS A 93 15.94 8.36 10.87
CA LYS A 93 15.97 7.03 11.50
C LYS A 93 14.57 6.47 11.76
N CYS A 94 13.62 7.29 12.21
CA CYS A 94 12.22 6.89 12.38
C CYS A 94 11.60 6.46 11.03
N LYS A 95 11.88 7.18 9.95
CA LYS A 95 11.42 6.80 8.60
C LYS A 95 11.94 5.44 8.15
N GLU A 96 13.24 5.19 8.35
CA GLU A 96 13.85 3.89 8.03
C GLU A 96 13.17 2.75 8.80
N ILE A 97 12.90 2.96 10.10
CA ILE A 97 12.25 1.96 10.96
C ILE A 97 10.82 1.71 10.51
N ILE A 98 10.00 2.76 10.28
CA ILE A 98 8.64 2.61 9.78
C ILE A 98 8.64 1.92 8.43
N LYS A 99 9.50 2.31 7.49
CA LYS A 99 9.60 1.67 6.18
C LYS A 99 9.90 0.17 6.30
N ARG A 100 10.74 -0.24 7.22
CA ARG A 100 11.05 -1.65 7.49
C ARG A 100 9.87 -2.38 8.17
N ASP A 101 9.26 -1.79 9.19
CA ASP A 101 8.25 -2.43 10.05
C ASP A 101 6.84 -2.33 9.46
N SER A 102 6.56 -1.30 8.64
CA SER A 102 5.37 -1.22 7.77
C SER A 102 5.47 -2.17 6.57
N SER A 103 6.62 -2.80 6.38
CA SER A 103 6.85 -3.85 5.39
C SER A 103 6.14 -5.16 5.78
N SER A 104 4.88 -5.10 6.17
CA SER A 104 4.00 -6.24 5.95
C SER A 104 3.92 -6.43 4.43
N ILE A 105 4.91 -7.13 3.89
CA ILE A 105 5.05 -7.57 2.49
C ILE A 105 4.51 -6.53 1.49
N GLN A 106 5.08 -5.31 1.46
CA GLN A 106 5.02 -4.49 0.27
C GLN A 106 6.01 -5.15 -0.71
N LEU A 107 5.46 -5.73 -1.77
CA LEU A 107 6.30 -6.28 -2.83
C LEU A 107 7.07 -5.13 -3.47
N GLU A 108 8.38 -5.26 -3.53
CA GLU A 108 9.18 -4.40 -4.39
C GLU A 108 8.80 -4.73 -5.84
N ALA A 109 8.42 -3.72 -6.58
CA ALA A 109 8.04 -3.84 -7.98
C ALA A 109 8.98 -2.94 -8.81
N PRO A 110 10.23 -3.39 -9.06
CA PRO A 110 11.24 -2.56 -9.71
C PRO A 110 10.83 -2.14 -11.12
N ALA A 111 10.09 -2.96 -11.86
CA ALA A 111 9.61 -2.61 -13.19
C ALA A 111 8.54 -1.51 -13.14
N ILE A 112 7.65 -1.52 -12.14
CA ILE A 112 6.67 -0.43 -11.92
C ILE A 112 7.38 0.89 -11.61
N ILE A 113 8.46 0.86 -10.82
CA ILE A 113 9.24 2.06 -10.47
C ILE A 113 10.02 2.58 -11.69
N ALA A 114 10.49 1.68 -12.55
CA ALA A 114 11.28 2.02 -13.75
C ALA A 114 10.42 2.56 -14.91
N VAL A 115 9.12 2.34 -14.90
CA VAL A 115 8.21 2.89 -15.92
C VAL A 115 8.16 4.41 -15.78
N ASN A 116 8.45 5.11 -16.88
CA ASN A 116 8.40 6.58 -16.94
C ASN A 116 6.94 7.10 -16.96
N ARG A 117 6.11 6.56 -16.10
CA ARG A 117 4.74 6.98 -15.83
C ARG A 117 4.54 7.06 -14.32
N ASP A 118 4.81 8.23 -13.74
CA ASP A 118 4.60 8.54 -12.32
C ASP A 118 3.21 8.11 -11.83
N TYR A 119 2.22 8.10 -12.72
CA TYR A 119 0.86 7.72 -12.43
C TYR A 119 0.74 6.24 -12.03
N ILE A 120 1.42 5.30 -12.73
CA ILE A 120 1.39 3.86 -12.42
C ILE A 120 1.97 3.60 -11.02
N ALA A 121 3.15 4.14 -10.74
CA ALA A 121 3.78 4.03 -9.43
C ALA A 121 2.92 4.65 -8.31
N SER A 122 2.29 5.79 -8.61
CA SER A 122 1.37 6.47 -7.71
C SER A 122 0.12 5.63 -7.38
N ILE A 123 -0.46 4.91 -8.35
CA ILE A 123 -1.63 4.04 -8.11
C ILE A 123 -1.25 2.90 -7.16
N ALA A 124 -0.13 2.22 -7.40
CA ALA A 124 0.34 1.13 -6.53
C ALA A 124 0.53 1.60 -5.08
N SER A 125 1.19 2.75 -4.89
CA SER A 125 1.40 3.35 -3.56
C SER A 125 0.08 3.72 -2.89
N ARG A 126 -0.89 4.27 -3.64
CA ARG A 126 -2.22 4.62 -3.11
C ARG A 126 -3.04 3.39 -2.74
N ALA A 127 -2.97 2.31 -3.53
CA ALA A 127 -3.66 1.06 -3.22
C ALA A 127 -3.16 0.46 -1.89
N ASN A 128 -1.84 0.45 -1.67
CA ASN A 128 -1.26 0.00 -0.40
C ASN A 128 -1.71 0.88 0.77
N ARG A 129 -1.70 2.19 0.62
CA ARG A 129 -2.16 3.14 1.64
C ARG A 129 -3.63 2.93 2.01
N ASP A 130 -4.49 2.67 1.04
CA ASP A 130 -5.91 2.38 1.29
C ASP A 130 -6.08 1.09 2.10
N VAL A 131 -5.25 0.06 1.86
CA VAL A 131 -5.25 -1.15 2.71
C VAL A 131 -4.88 -0.81 4.14
N ASP A 132 -3.81 -0.02 4.33
CA ASP A 132 -3.33 0.39 5.65
C ASP A 132 -4.36 1.26 6.41
N ASN A 133 -5.17 2.02 5.67
CA ASN A 133 -6.26 2.84 6.23
C ASN A 133 -7.59 2.08 6.43
N GLY A 134 -7.67 0.80 6.07
CA GLY A 134 -8.91 0.02 6.16
C GLY A 134 -9.92 0.29 5.03
N GLU A 135 -9.52 1.04 3.99
CA GLU A 135 -10.36 1.39 2.83
C GLU A 135 -10.28 0.29 1.75
N TYR A 136 -10.70 -0.92 2.09
CA TYR A 136 -10.43 -2.13 1.29
C TYR A 136 -11.09 -2.09 -0.09
N ASP A 137 -12.31 -1.57 -0.23
CA ASP A 137 -13.00 -1.46 -1.52
C ASP A 137 -12.27 -0.48 -2.47
N SER A 138 -11.74 0.61 -1.90
CA SER A 138 -10.92 1.58 -2.61
C SER A 138 -9.59 0.97 -3.06
N ALA A 139 -8.93 0.19 -2.19
CA ALA A 139 -7.70 -0.50 -2.48
C ALA A 139 -7.85 -1.48 -3.66
N ILE A 140 -8.92 -2.29 -3.67
CA ILE A 140 -9.26 -3.22 -4.75
C ILE A 140 -9.51 -2.48 -6.06
N THR A 141 -10.25 -1.38 -6.02
CA THR A 141 -10.51 -0.56 -7.20
C THR A 141 -9.19 -0.01 -7.79
N LYS A 142 -8.30 0.50 -6.94
CA LYS A 142 -6.98 0.99 -7.39
C LYS A 142 -6.09 -0.12 -7.92
N ALA A 143 -6.11 -1.31 -7.30
CA ALA A 143 -5.37 -2.47 -7.79
C ALA A 143 -5.82 -2.89 -9.20
N ARG A 144 -7.12 -2.83 -9.48
CA ARG A 144 -7.65 -3.06 -10.83
C ARG A 144 -7.20 -1.97 -11.79
N THR A 145 -7.33 -0.68 -11.43
CA THR A 145 -6.88 0.44 -12.26
C THR A 145 -5.39 0.33 -12.57
N LEU A 146 -4.56 -0.11 -11.61
CA LEU A 146 -3.14 -0.37 -11.85
C LEU A 146 -2.93 -1.36 -12.99
N LEU A 147 -3.66 -2.47 -13.01
CA LEU A 147 -3.54 -3.47 -14.08
C LEU A 147 -4.05 -2.95 -15.43
N GLU A 148 -5.17 -2.21 -15.45
CA GLU A 148 -5.70 -1.59 -16.67
C GLU A 148 -4.67 -0.63 -17.29
N GLU A 149 -4.05 0.24 -16.49
CA GLU A 149 -3.00 1.16 -16.94
C GLU A 149 -1.75 0.45 -17.45
N VAL A 150 -1.30 -0.60 -16.76
CA VAL A 150 -0.14 -1.40 -17.17
C VAL A 150 -0.41 -2.13 -18.48
N PHE A 151 -1.60 -2.69 -18.65
CA PHE A 151 -1.95 -3.37 -19.91
C PHE A 151 -2.06 -2.38 -21.06
N CYS A 152 -2.67 -1.22 -20.85
CA CYS A 152 -2.71 -0.17 -21.86
C CYS A 152 -1.28 0.27 -22.24
N HIS A 153 -0.42 0.53 -21.25
CA HIS A 153 0.97 0.86 -21.49
C HIS A 153 1.70 -0.18 -22.35
N ALA A 154 1.58 -1.47 -21.99
CA ALA A 154 2.23 -2.55 -22.71
C ALA A 154 1.70 -2.71 -24.15
N ILE A 155 0.41 -2.49 -24.39
CA ILE A 155 -0.19 -2.52 -25.75
C ILE A 155 0.34 -1.35 -26.59
N GLU A 156 0.31 -0.14 -26.03
CA GLU A 156 0.80 1.08 -26.68
C GLU A 156 2.31 1.00 -27.01
N ALA A 157 3.11 0.35 -26.14
CA ALA A 157 4.54 0.13 -26.38
C ALA A 157 4.81 -0.76 -27.61
N LYS A 158 3.84 -1.56 -28.05
CA LYS A 158 3.88 -2.32 -29.31
C LYS A 158 3.27 -1.56 -30.51
N GLY A 159 2.87 -0.31 -30.31
CA GLY A 159 2.24 0.52 -31.36
C GLY A 159 0.78 0.16 -31.64
N GLU A 160 0.15 -0.61 -30.78
CA GLU A 160 -1.24 -1.03 -30.91
C GLU A 160 -2.16 -0.18 -30.05
N THR A 161 -3.46 -0.19 -30.36
CA THR A 161 -4.49 0.54 -29.59
C THR A 161 -5.14 -0.38 -28.56
N PRO A 162 -5.18 0.02 -27.27
CA PRO A 162 -5.90 -0.73 -26.23
C PRO A 162 -7.39 -0.85 -26.54
N SER A 163 -8.00 -1.98 -26.18
CA SER A 163 -9.44 -2.18 -26.30
C SER A 163 -10.21 -1.20 -25.42
N ASP A 164 -11.20 -0.54 -26.00
CA ASP A 164 -12.10 0.42 -25.35
C ASP A 164 -13.30 -0.21 -24.64
N SER A 165 -13.37 -1.56 -24.60
CA SER A 165 -14.52 -2.30 -24.04
C SER A 165 -14.72 -2.14 -22.52
N GLY A 166 -13.73 -1.59 -21.79
CA GLY A 166 -13.75 -1.54 -20.31
C GLY A 166 -13.56 -2.91 -19.63
N GLU A 167 -13.30 -3.97 -20.40
CA GLU A 167 -13.08 -5.32 -19.90
C GLU A 167 -11.57 -5.61 -19.74
N ILE A 168 -11.09 -5.64 -18.52
CA ILE A 168 -9.68 -5.91 -18.20
C ILE A 168 -9.17 -7.24 -18.80
N GLY A 169 -10.06 -8.24 -18.93
CA GLY A 169 -9.74 -9.53 -19.55
C GLY A 169 -9.40 -9.39 -21.05
N ARG A 170 -10.01 -8.45 -21.76
CA ARG A 170 -9.69 -8.17 -23.17
C ARG A 170 -8.32 -7.52 -23.30
N LEU A 171 -8.02 -6.53 -22.46
CA LEU A 171 -6.70 -5.90 -22.41
C LEU A 171 -5.61 -6.94 -22.14
N TYR A 172 -5.81 -7.82 -21.16
CA TYR A 172 -4.86 -8.89 -20.88
C TYR A 172 -4.67 -9.86 -22.04
N ASN A 173 -5.75 -10.23 -22.75
CA ASN A 173 -5.65 -11.08 -23.94
C ASN A 173 -4.87 -10.41 -25.09
N GLN A 174 -5.00 -9.09 -25.28
CA GLN A 174 -4.15 -8.33 -26.22
C GLN A 174 -2.67 -8.42 -25.80
N VAL A 175 -2.36 -8.14 -24.53
CA VAL A 175 -0.99 -8.24 -24.00
C VAL A 175 -0.44 -9.66 -24.21
N LYS A 176 -1.19 -10.70 -23.87
CA LYS A 176 -0.78 -12.11 -24.09
C LYS A 176 -0.41 -12.39 -25.54
N THR A 177 -1.20 -11.87 -26.46
CA THR A 177 -0.96 -12.07 -27.90
C THR A 177 0.28 -11.31 -28.36
N LEU A 178 0.43 -10.06 -27.98
CA LEU A 178 1.54 -9.18 -28.41
C LEU A 178 2.90 -9.63 -27.85
N TYR A 179 2.89 -10.24 -26.67
CA TYR A 179 4.12 -10.67 -25.98
C TYR A 179 4.32 -12.19 -25.96
N ASN A 180 3.56 -12.94 -26.76
CA ASN A 180 3.64 -14.40 -26.84
C ASN A 180 3.53 -15.12 -25.48
N MET A 181 2.68 -14.60 -24.58
CA MET A 181 2.51 -15.12 -23.23
C MET A 181 1.47 -16.26 -23.17
N HIS A 182 1.31 -17.01 -24.26
CA HIS A 182 0.41 -18.16 -24.30
C HIS A 182 1.09 -19.40 -23.72
N GLN A 183 0.30 -20.27 -23.07
CA GLN A 183 0.75 -21.58 -22.68
C GLN A 183 1.13 -22.38 -23.95
N ALA A 184 2.37 -22.83 -24.01
CA ALA A 184 2.88 -23.59 -25.14
C ALA A 184 3.30 -25.00 -24.69
N ARG A 185 3.20 -26.00 -25.62
CA ARG A 185 3.53 -27.39 -25.30
C ARG A 185 5.02 -27.63 -25.04
N ASP A 186 5.86 -26.82 -25.61
CA ASP A 186 7.32 -26.77 -25.42
C ASP A 186 7.76 -26.01 -24.18
N MET A 187 6.87 -25.21 -23.61
CA MET A 187 7.13 -24.52 -22.36
C MET A 187 7.02 -25.47 -21.17
N GLY A 188 7.96 -25.41 -20.25
CA GLY A 188 7.95 -26.28 -19.07
C GLY A 188 6.63 -26.23 -18.30
N VAL A 189 6.15 -27.37 -17.85
CA VAL A 189 4.86 -27.53 -17.13
C VAL A 189 4.71 -26.51 -15.99
N ARG A 190 5.81 -26.21 -15.28
CA ARG A 190 5.80 -25.26 -14.15
C ARG A 190 5.51 -23.84 -14.59
N ILE A 191 6.06 -23.40 -15.72
CA ILE A 191 5.82 -22.05 -16.28
C ILE A 191 4.36 -21.95 -16.75
N ASN A 192 3.84 -22.95 -17.44
CA ASN A 192 2.43 -23.01 -17.83
C ASN A 192 1.49 -22.95 -16.63
N MET A 193 1.83 -23.62 -15.52
CA MET A 193 1.06 -23.53 -14.26
C MET A 193 1.09 -22.11 -13.67
N LEU A 194 2.24 -21.44 -13.72
CA LEU A 194 2.37 -20.06 -13.24
C LEU A 194 1.50 -19.09 -14.06
N LEU A 195 1.58 -19.18 -15.39
CA LEU A 195 0.75 -18.35 -16.28
C LEU A 195 -0.75 -18.59 -16.06
N SER A 196 -1.14 -19.87 -15.87
CA SER A 196 -2.53 -20.21 -15.50
C SER A 196 -2.93 -19.63 -14.14
N GLY A 197 -1.99 -19.56 -13.19
CA GLY A 197 -2.19 -18.91 -11.90
C GLY A 197 -2.47 -17.40 -12.03
N LEU A 198 -1.72 -16.72 -12.88
CA LEU A 198 -1.94 -15.28 -13.18
C LEU A 198 -3.32 -15.03 -13.81
N GLU A 199 -3.78 -15.90 -14.70
CA GLU A 199 -5.13 -15.79 -15.30
C GLU A 199 -6.23 -15.94 -14.25
N LYS A 200 -6.06 -16.84 -13.27
CA LYS A 200 -7.01 -17.02 -12.17
C LYS A 200 -7.02 -15.80 -11.24
N ILE A 201 -5.85 -15.23 -10.95
CA ILE A 201 -5.74 -13.98 -10.17
C ILE A 201 -6.50 -12.86 -10.88
N LEU A 202 -6.28 -12.66 -12.19
CA LEU A 202 -6.98 -11.64 -12.96
C LEU A 202 -8.51 -11.85 -12.93
N SER A 203 -8.96 -13.10 -13.08
CA SER A 203 -10.38 -13.45 -13.00
C SER A 203 -10.97 -13.11 -11.64
N ALA A 204 -10.26 -13.39 -10.55
CA ALA A 204 -10.67 -13.03 -9.20
C ALA A 204 -10.75 -11.50 -9.02
N ILE A 205 -9.75 -10.77 -9.53
CA ILE A 205 -9.72 -9.29 -9.54
C ILE A 205 -10.96 -8.72 -10.26
N THR A 206 -11.32 -9.29 -11.39
CA THR A 206 -12.48 -8.87 -12.17
C THR A 206 -13.80 -9.12 -11.45
N GLN A 207 -13.95 -10.30 -10.83
CA GLN A 207 -15.18 -10.70 -10.14
C GLN A 207 -15.41 -9.92 -8.84
N MET A 208 -14.37 -9.70 -8.04
CA MET A 208 -14.48 -8.98 -6.76
C MET A 208 -15.05 -7.56 -6.94
N ARG A 209 -14.66 -6.85 -8.00
CA ARG A 209 -15.25 -5.51 -8.28
C ARG A 209 -16.74 -5.57 -8.56
N ASN A 210 -17.18 -6.59 -9.31
CA ASN A 210 -18.59 -6.70 -9.70
C ASN A 210 -19.51 -6.96 -8.51
N GLU A 211 -18.99 -7.58 -7.46
CA GLU A 211 -19.74 -7.94 -6.25
C GLU A 211 -19.59 -6.91 -5.11
N SER A 212 -18.50 -6.12 -5.08
CA SER A 212 -18.22 -5.15 -4.01
C SER A 212 -18.47 -3.68 -4.40
N SER A 213 -18.80 -3.40 -5.67
CA SER A 213 -19.02 -2.03 -6.15
C SER A 213 -20.30 -1.43 -5.56
N ASP A 214 -20.19 -0.27 -4.92
CA ASP A 214 -21.31 0.55 -4.41
C ASP A 214 -22.25 1.06 -5.51
N SER A 215 -21.90 0.85 -6.79
CA SER A 215 -22.67 1.30 -7.95
C SER A 215 -23.99 0.54 -8.16
N HIS A 216 -24.14 -0.65 -7.55
CA HIS A 216 -25.37 -1.44 -7.57
C HIS A 216 -25.60 -1.97 -6.16
N GLY A 217 -26.72 -1.57 -5.53
CA GLY A 217 -27.07 -1.99 -4.18
C GLY A 217 -27.13 -3.52 -4.04
N VAL A 218 -26.10 -4.12 -3.48
CA VAL A 218 -25.91 -5.58 -3.32
C VAL A 218 -26.48 -6.05 -1.98
N GLY A 219 -27.59 -5.58 -1.52
CA GLY A 219 -28.34 -6.13 -0.39
C GLY A 219 -27.52 -6.80 0.75
N ALA A 220 -28.12 -7.77 1.44
CA ALA A 220 -27.53 -8.45 2.62
C ALA A 220 -26.36 -9.42 2.32
N ASN A 221 -26.04 -9.69 1.06
CA ASN A 221 -25.03 -10.67 0.64
C ASN A 221 -23.65 -10.06 0.31
N ARG A 222 -23.38 -8.83 0.76
CA ARG A 222 -22.06 -8.19 0.53
C ARG A 222 -20.95 -9.01 1.15
N ILE A 223 -19.95 -9.40 0.33
CA ILE A 223 -18.75 -10.09 0.81
C ILE A 223 -17.98 -9.11 1.72
N ARG A 224 -17.72 -9.51 2.95
CA ARG A 224 -16.86 -8.73 3.86
C ARG A 224 -15.41 -8.98 3.51
N ILE A 225 -14.79 -7.98 2.89
CA ILE A 225 -13.36 -7.98 2.63
C ILE A 225 -12.66 -7.59 3.93
N SER A 226 -11.69 -8.39 4.36
CA SER A 226 -10.81 -8.09 5.50
C SER A 226 -9.45 -7.63 4.99
N GLU A 227 -8.64 -7.04 5.87
CA GLU A 227 -7.32 -6.51 5.53
C GLU A 227 -6.45 -7.52 4.76
N HIS A 228 -6.33 -8.76 5.25
CA HIS A 228 -5.50 -9.78 4.62
C HIS A 228 -5.98 -10.15 3.21
N HIS A 229 -7.28 -10.10 2.92
CA HIS A 229 -7.81 -10.30 1.57
C HIS A 229 -7.47 -9.12 0.66
N ALA A 230 -7.69 -7.87 1.13
CA ALA A 230 -7.37 -6.67 0.37
C ALA A 230 -5.86 -6.60 0.07
N ARG A 231 -5.02 -6.90 1.05
CA ARG A 231 -3.57 -6.94 0.91
C ARG A 231 -3.12 -8.00 -0.09
N LEU A 232 -3.65 -9.23 0.00
CA LEU A 232 -3.37 -10.27 -0.99
C LEU A 232 -3.74 -9.82 -2.40
N PHE A 233 -4.87 -9.14 -2.53
CA PHE A 233 -5.39 -8.67 -3.81
C PHE A 233 -4.50 -7.58 -4.44
N VAL A 234 -4.13 -6.56 -3.65
CA VAL A 234 -3.23 -5.49 -4.08
C VAL A 234 -1.86 -6.05 -4.44
N ASN A 235 -1.28 -6.91 -3.61
CA ASN A 235 0.02 -7.54 -3.87
C ASN A 235 -0.01 -8.41 -5.13
N SER A 236 -1.09 -9.14 -5.37
CA SER A 236 -1.25 -9.93 -6.59
C SER A 236 -1.30 -9.07 -7.85
N ALA A 237 -2.00 -7.92 -7.78
CA ALA A 237 -2.05 -6.95 -8.88
C ALA A 237 -0.67 -6.31 -9.13
N ILE A 238 0.05 -5.93 -8.08
CA ILE A 238 1.41 -5.39 -8.16
C ILE A 238 2.36 -6.43 -8.78
N THR A 239 2.32 -7.67 -8.33
CA THR A 239 3.15 -8.75 -8.89
C THR A 239 2.88 -8.96 -10.37
N MET A 240 1.60 -8.96 -10.77
CA MET A 240 1.22 -9.12 -12.17
C MET A 240 1.65 -7.92 -13.02
N ALA A 241 1.48 -6.71 -12.51
CA ALA A 241 1.93 -5.47 -13.17
C ALA A 241 3.45 -5.47 -13.39
N ASP A 242 4.22 -5.79 -12.35
CA ASP A 242 5.69 -5.86 -12.42
C ASP A 242 6.16 -6.93 -13.42
N PHE A 243 5.50 -8.09 -13.43
CA PHE A 243 5.79 -9.15 -14.40
C PHE A 243 5.56 -8.68 -15.85
N ILE A 244 4.41 -8.06 -16.15
CA ILE A 244 4.09 -7.57 -17.50
C ILE A 244 5.10 -6.51 -17.97
N LEU A 245 5.44 -5.55 -17.11
CA LEU A 245 6.41 -4.52 -17.43
C LEU A 245 7.82 -5.07 -17.61
N SER A 246 8.18 -6.12 -16.86
CA SER A 246 9.46 -6.83 -17.04
C SER A 246 9.51 -7.55 -18.38
N VAL A 247 8.41 -8.18 -18.81
CA VAL A 247 8.32 -8.81 -20.14
C VAL A 247 8.41 -7.78 -21.25
N GLU A 248 7.72 -6.65 -21.12
CA GLU A 248 7.77 -5.53 -22.06
C GLU A 248 9.20 -5.02 -22.23
N LYS A 249 9.90 -4.71 -21.14
CA LYS A 249 11.29 -4.25 -21.14
C LYS A 249 12.23 -5.23 -21.84
N ASN A 250 12.15 -6.52 -21.50
CA ASN A 250 12.99 -7.56 -22.13
C ASN A 250 12.76 -7.67 -23.65
N CYS A 251 11.54 -7.43 -24.12
CA CYS A 251 11.25 -7.45 -25.56
C CYS A 251 11.84 -6.24 -26.30
N HIS A 252 12.03 -5.10 -25.64
CA HIS A 252 12.68 -3.93 -26.21
C HIS A 252 14.21 -4.08 -26.30
N GLU A 253 14.83 -4.77 -25.34
CA GLU A 253 16.27 -5.00 -25.32
C GLU A 253 16.74 -6.04 -26.37
N GLN A 254 15.82 -6.81 -26.97
CA GLN A 254 16.10 -7.85 -27.97
C GLN A 254 15.84 -7.38 -29.42
N GLN A 255 15.36 -6.17 -29.63
CA GLN A 255 15.16 -5.53 -30.95
C GLN A 255 16.28 -4.52 -31.24
#